data_f1ef5a41a6718ef2892817a7f6154deb
#
_entry.id   f1ef5a41a6718ef2892817a7f6154deb
#
_cell.length_a   1.000
_cell.length_b   1.000
_cell.length_c   1.000
_cell.angle_alpha   90.00
_cell.angle_beta   90.00
_cell.angle_gamma   90.00
#
_symmetry.space_group_name_H-M   'P 1'
#
loop_
_entity.id
_entity.type
_entity.pdbx_description
1 polymer ?
#
loop_
_entity_poly.entity_id
_entity_poly.type
_entity_poly.pdbx_seq_one_letter_code
_entity_poly.pdbx_strand_id
1 'polypeptide(L)'
;MTKEFPINQNLTRVVPNIIRAYDDRFSQIDDIIKLTIGEPDFNVPEVSKQAVIDSVTADDSHYAPALGTVPLRHAISDFLLDRYDLNYSAEEEIIVTVGATEAIYDTIAAFVNPGDKVLI
;
A
#
# COMPACT_ATOMS: atom_id res chain seq x y z
N MET A 1 -36.54 -3.49 19.02
CA MET A 1 -36.18 -2.25 18.32
C MET A 1 -34.67 -2.25 18.17
N THR A 2 -34.15 -2.63 17.02
CA THR A 2 -32.72 -2.53 16.68
C THR A 2 -32.42 -1.04 16.51
N LYS A 3 -31.54 -0.51 17.36
CA LYS A 3 -31.09 0.87 17.31
C LYS A 3 -30.17 0.99 16.07
N GLU A 4 -30.66 1.60 15.01
CA GLU A 4 -29.79 1.93 13.87
C GLU A 4 -28.77 2.98 14.32
N PHE A 5 -27.51 2.63 14.23
CA PHE A 5 -26.43 3.61 14.45
C PHE A 5 -26.22 4.41 13.17
N PRO A 6 -26.22 5.74 13.24
CA PRO A 6 -25.97 6.56 12.06
C PRO A 6 -24.54 6.33 11.56
N ILE A 7 -24.40 5.92 10.32
CA ILE A 7 -23.10 5.82 9.65
C ILE A 7 -22.68 7.19 9.11
N ASN A 8 -21.36 7.37 8.94
CA ASN A 8 -20.83 8.60 8.35
C ASN A 8 -21.40 8.79 6.92
N GLN A 9 -21.97 9.98 6.67
CA GLN A 9 -22.57 10.28 5.37
C GLN A 9 -21.59 10.21 4.20
N ASN A 10 -20.29 10.40 4.44
CA ASN A 10 -19.28 10.23 3.38
C ASN A 10 -19.18 8.77 2.89
N LEU A 11 -19.48 7.80 3.75
CA LEU A 11 -19.50 6.38 3.34
C LEU A 11 -20.61 6.07 2.35
N THR A 12 -21.71 6.81 2.35
CA THR A 12 -22.80 6.62 1.37
C THR A 12 -22.42 7.05 -0.04
N ARG A 13 -21.33 7.81 -0.18
CA ARG A 13 -20.79 8.29 -1.47
C ARG A 13 -19.65 7.41 -2.00
N VAL A 14 -19.16 6.47 -1.19
CA VAL A 14 -18.11 5.54 -1.62
C VAL A 14 -18.69 4.54 -2.59
N VAL A 15 -18.18 4.55 -3.80
CA VAL A 15 -18.53 3.55 -4.82
C VAL A 15 -17.62 2.33 -4.61
N PRO A 16 -18.17 1.12 -4.50
CA PRO A 16 -17.36 -0.10 -4.42
C PRO A 16 -16.39 -0.21 -5.60
N ASN A 17 -15.20 -0.76 -5.35
CA ASN A 17 -14.25 -1.01 -6.43
C ASN A 17 -14.81 -2.06 -7.40
N ILE A 18 -15.22 -1.58 -8.58
CA ILE A 18 -15.91 -2.40 -9.57
C ILE A 18 -15.02 -3.51 -10.13
N ILE A 19 -13.70 -3.28 -10.21
CA ILE A 19 -12.72 -4.27 -10.71
C ILE A 19 -12.67 -5.47 -9.76
N ARG A 20 -12.62 -5.22 -8.44
CA ARG A 20 -12.63 -6.30 -7.45
C ARG A 20 -13.95 -7.08 -7.46
N ALA A 21 -15.08 -6.39 -7.61
CA ALA A 21 -16.38 -7.05 -7.70
C ALA A 21 -16.49 -7.98 -8.94
N TYR A 22 -15.90 -7.58 -10.06
CA TYR A 22 -15.81 -8.45 -11.24
C TYR A 22 -14.82 -9.58 -11.05
N ASP A 23 -13.68 -9.33 -10.43
CA ASP A 23 -12.68 -10.36 -10.14
C ASP A 23 -13.24 -11.46 -9.24
N ASP A 24 -13.94 -11.08 -8.17
CA ASP A 24 -14.63 -12.01 -7.26
C ASP A 24 -15.67 -12.86 -8.00
N ARG A 25 -16.44 -12.23 -8.89
CA ARG A 25 -17.45 -12.93 -9.70
C ARG A 25 -16.81 -13.91 -10.68
N PHE A 26 -15.75 -13.50 -11.35
CA PHE A 26 -15.07 -14.35 -12.34
C PHE A 26 -14.26 -15.47 -11.67
N SER A 27 -13.79 -15.30 -10.46
CA SER A 27 -13.12 -16.35 -9.68
C SER A 27 -14.02 -17.57 -9.39
N GLN A 28 -15.32 -17.45 -9.60
CA GLN A 28 -16.28 -18.57 -9.42
C GLN A 28 -16.49 -19.38 -10.71
N ILE A 29 -15.84 -19.01 -11.81
CA ILE A 29 -15.98 -19.70 -13.11
C ILE A 29 -14.71 -20.52 -13.33
N ASP A 30 -14.90 -21.83 -13.48
CA ASP A 30 -13.78 -22.74 -13.72
C ASP A 30 -13.12 -22.44 -15.09
N ASP A 31 -11.82 -22.63 -15.16
CA ASP A 31 -11.00 -22.47 -16.38
C ASP A 31 -11.03 -21.08 -17.05
N ILE A 32 -11.53 -20.05 -16.37
CA ILE A 32 -11.51 -18.69 -16.90
C ILE A 32 -10.11 -18.08 -16.84
N ILE A 33 -9.71 -17.42 -17.93
CA ILE A 33 -8.53 -16.57 -17.96
C ILE A 33 -8.92 -15.16 -17.51
N LYS A 34 -8.47 -14.74 -16.33
CA LYS A 34 -8.78 -13.43 -15.77
C LYS A 34 -7.73 -12.40 -16.18
N LEU A 35 -8.21 -11.26 -16.68
CA LEU A 35 -7.38 -10.08 -16.99
C LEU A 35 -7.87 -8.85 -16.19
N THR A 36 -8.52 -9.09 -15.06
CA THR A 36 -9.13 -8.05 -14.22
C THR A 36 -8.10 -7.36 -13.32
N ILE A 37 -7.13 -8.10 -12.81
CA ILE A 37 -6.09 -7.59 -11.92
C ILE A 37 -4.74 -7.95 -12.52
N GLY A 38 -3.86 -6.95 -12.64
CA GLY A 38 -2.46 -7.16 -13.03
C GLY A 38 -1.65 -7.58 -11.81
N GLU A 39 -1.19 -8.81 -11.80
CA GLU A 39 -0.26 -9.34 -10.79
C GLU A 39 0.81 -10.20 -11.45
N PRO A 40 2.02 -10.28 -10.86
CA PRO A 40 3.05 -11.19 -11.34
C PRO A 40 2.59 -12.65 -11.23
N ASP A 41 2.88 -13.47 -12.25
CA ASP A 41 2.59 -14.91 -12.27
C ASP A 41 3.75 -15.76 -11.69
N PHE A 42 4.81 -15.13 -11.23
CA PHE A 42 5.97 -15.76 -10.60
C PHE A 42 5.98 -15.53 -9.08
N ASN A 43 6.57 -16.48 -8.37
CA ASN A 43 6.66 -16.43 -6.93
C ASN A 43 7.68 -15.39 -6.43
N VAL A 44 7.52 -14.98 -5.16
CA VAL A 44 8.49 -14.13 -4.47
C VAL A 44 9.89 -14.77 -4.53
N PRO A 45 10.95 -14.01 -4.86
CA PRO A 45 12.32 -14.50 -4.89
C PRO A 45 12.75 -15.16 -3.57
N GLU A 46 13.55 -16.22 -3.66
CA GLU A 46 13.96 -17.00 -2.47
C GLU A 46 14.72 -16.14 -1.45
N VAL A 47 15.55 -15.21 -1.92
CA VAL A 47 16.28 -14.28 -1.05
C VAL A 47 15.33 -13.43 -0.18
N SER A 48 14.18 -13.01 -0.72
CA SER A 48 13.20 -12.25 0.02
C SER A 48 12.45 -13.10 1.05
N LYS A 49 12.13 -14.36 0.71
CA LYS A 49 11.53 -15.30 1.65
C LYS A 49 12.47 -15.59 2.81
N GLN A 50 13.75 -15.84 2.51
CA GLN A 50 14.75 -16.12 3.54
C GLN A 50 14.91 -14.92 4.49
N ALA A 51 14.95 -13.69 3.97
CA ALA A 51 15.05 -12.49 4.78
C ALA A 51 13.89 -12.34 5.77
N VAL A 52 12.65 -12.71 5.36
CA VAL A 52 11.49 -12.72 6.26
C VAL A 52 11.64 -13.78 7.36
N ILE A 53 12.09 -15.00 7.01
CA ILE A 53 12.31 -16.08 7.96
C ILE A 53 13.38 -15.68 8.98
N ASP A 54 14.47 -15.10 8.51
CA ASP A 54 15.59 -14.67 9.36
C ASP A 54 15.14 -13.56 10.34
N SER A 55 14.37 -12.58 9.87
CA SER A 55 13.84 -11.50 10.71
C SER A 55 12.93 -12.03 11.82
N VAL A 56 12.00 -12.92 11.49
CA VAL A 56 11.11 -13.55 12.48
C VAL A 56 11.90 -14.42 13.46
N THR A 57 12.90 -15.16 12.97
CA THR A 57 13.73 -16.04 13.82
C THR A 57 14.63 -15.25 14.76
N ALA A 58 15.00 -14.02 14.38
CA ALA A 58 15.76 -13.08 15.20
C ALA A 58 14.89 -12.29 16.20
N ASP A 59 13.59 -12.63 16.33
CA ASP A 59 12.62 -11.92 17.17
C ASP A 59 12.45 -10.43 16.81
N ASP A 60 12.73 -10.05 15.56
CA ASP A 60 12.55 -8.68 15.03
C ASP A 60 11.08 -8.41 14.67
N SER A 61 10.19 -8.57 15.65
CA SER A 61 8.74 -8.42 15.50
C SER A 61 8.15 -7.42 16.49
N HIS A 62 8.85 -6.31 16.68
CA HIS A 62 8.43 -5.20 17.52
C HIS A 62 7.82 -4.05 16.71
N TYR A 63 7.28 -3.04 17.40
CA TYR A 63 6.78 -1.84 16.74
C TYR A 63 7.88 -1.14 15.94
N ALA A 64 7.60 -0.90 14.67
CA ALA A 64 8.45 -0.07 13.82
C ALA A 64 8.27 1.42 14.17
N PRO A 65 9.30 2.27 13.93
CA PRO A 65 9.14 3.72 13.95
C PRO A 65 8.04 4.19 12.99
N ALA A 66 7.36 5.29 13.33
CA ALA A 66 6.23 5.82 12.55
C ALA A 66 6.56 6.11 11.06
N LEU A 67 7.81 6.47 10.79
CA LEU A 67 8.27 6.72 9.40
C LEU A 67 8.77 5.44 8.69
N GLY A 68 8.72 4.29 9.34
CA GLY A 68 9.34 3.05 8.88
C GLY A 68 10.75 2.84 9.46
N THR A 69 11.26 1.62 9.36
CA THR A 69 12.58 1.28 9.92
C THR A 69 13.71 2.04 9.21
N VAL A 70 14.73 2.44 9.95
CA VAL A 70 15.86 3.18 9.39
C VAL A 70 16.55 2.43 8.26
N PRO A 71 16.88 1.11 8.40
CA PRO A 71 17.49 0.36 7.29
C PRO A 71 16.65 0.36 6.01
N LEU A 72 15.32 0.24 6.12
CA LEU A 72 14.44 0.26 4.94
C LEU A 72 14.44 1.62 4.26
N ARG A 73 14.39 2.71 5.02
CA ARG A 73 14.42 4.07 4.46
C ARG A 73 15.74 4.37 3.74
N HIS A 74 16.88 3.93 4.28
CA HIS A 74 18.15 4.01 3.57
C HIS A 74 18.16 3.18 2.29
N ALA A 75 17.69 1.94 2.34
CA ALA A 75 17.60 1.10 1.13
C ALA A 75 16.72 1.71 0.04
N ILE A 76 15.62 2.40 0.43
CA ILE A 76 14.77 3.15 -0.51
C ILE A 76 15.52 4.35 -1.10
N SER A 77 16.22 5.13 -0.27
CA SER A 77 17.02 6.27 -0.72
C SER A 77 18.08 5.84 -1.74
N ASP A 78 18.84 4.79 -1.42
CA ASP A 78 19.88 4.23 -2.29
C ASP A 78 19.28 3.71 -3.60
N PHE A 79 18.16 3.01 -3.54
CA PHE A 79 17.45 2.51 -4.73
C PHE A 79 16.97 3.64 -5.65
N LEU A 80 16.41 4.70 -5.08
CA LEU A 80 15.93 5.85 -5.84
C LEU A 80 17.07 6.61 -6.50
N LEU A 81 18.20 6.75 -5.81
CA LEU A 81 19.40 7.36 -6.37
C LEU A 81 19.97 6.51 -7.51
N ASP A 82 20.15 5.22 -7.29
CA ASP A 82 20.77 4.31 -8.28
C ASP A 82 19.91 4.16 -9.55
N ARG A 83 18.59 4.07 -9.41
CA ARG A 83 17.69 3.76 -10.52
C ARG A 83 17.14 4.96 -11.26
N TYR A 84 16.96 6.06 -10.56
CA TYR A 84 16.21 7.22 -11.07
C TYR A 84 16.96 8.53 -10.93
N ASP A 85 18.18 8.53 -10.37
CA ASP A 85 18.96 9.75 -10.07
C ASP A 85 18.18 10.73 -9.16
N LEU A 86 17.38 10.18 -8.23
CA LEU A 86 16.59 10.92 -7.26
C LEU A 86 17.25 10.78 -5.88
N ASN A 87 17.72 11.92 -5.35
CA ASN A 87 18.38 11.98 -4.06
C ASN A 87 17.42 12.47 -2.99
N TYR A 88 16.96 11.57 -2.11
CA TYR A 88 16.10 11.86 -0.96
C TYR A 88 16.77 11.46 0.35
N SER A 89 16.66 12.32 1.36
CA SER A 89 17.13 12.03 2.73
C SER A 89 16.30 10.89 3.35
N ALA A 90 16.98 9.81 3.73
CA ALA A 90 16.35 8.72 4.45
C ALA A 90 15.76 9.16 5.81
N GLU A 91 16.29 10.20 6.42
CA GLU A 91 15.87 10.71 7.73
C GLU A 91 14.66 11.61 7.64
N GLU A 92 14.54 12.44 6.60
CA GLU A 92 13.61 13.57 6.57
C GLU A 92 12.58 13.50 5.43
N GLU A 93 12.87 12.76 4.34
CA GLU A 93 12.07 12.83 3.11
C GLU A 93 11.42 11.50 2.70
N ILE A 94 11.56 10.44 3.51
CA ILE A 94 11.01 9.12 3.22
C ILE A 94 10.10 8.65 4.34
N ILE A 95 8.86 8.31 3.99
CA ILE A 95 7.87 7.66 4.85
C ILE A 95 7.45 6.34 4.22
N VAL A 96 7.47 5.27 5.01
CA VAL A 96 7.00 3.94 4.60
C VAL A 96 5.58 3.74 5.08
N THR A 97 4.68 3.39 4.17
CA THR A 97 3.25 3.16 4.44
C THR A 97 2.84 1.72 4.14
N VAL A 98 1.70 1.30 4.64
CA VAL A 98 1.11 -0.01 4.33
C VAL A 98 0.46 0.03 2.95
N GLY A 99 1.30 0.07 1.92
CA GLY A 99 0.91 0.14 0.52
C GLY A 99 0.70 1.56 -0.01
N ALA A 100 0.66 1.67 -1.35
CA ALA A 100 0.53 2.94 -2.05
C ALA A 100 -0.81 3.66 -1.77
N THR A 101 -1.87 2.93 -1.46
CA THR A 101 -3.19 3.51 -1.16
C THR A 101 -3.14 4.38 0.09
N GLU A 102 -2.45 3.94 1.13
CA GLU A 102 -2.25 4.73 2.36
C GLU A 102 -1.40 5.96 2.05
N ALA A 103 -0.31 5.81 1.31
CA ALA A 103 0.55 6.94 0.92
C ALA A 103 -0.22 8.03 0.16
N ILE A 104 -1.10 7.64 -0.78
CA ILE A 104 -1.94 8.58 -1.52
C ILE A 104 -2.94 9.27 -0.58
N TYR A 105 -3.59 8.50 0.29
CA TYR A 105 -4.55 9.04 1.25
C TYR A 105 -3.89 10.06 2.18
N ASP A 106 -2.77 9.71 2.78
CA ASP A 106 -2.04 10.56 3.73
C ASP A 106 -1.54 11.84 3.07
N THR A 107 -1.02 11.72 1.83
CA THR A 107 -0.59 12.88 1.05
C THR A 107 -1.76 13.84 0.78
N ILE A 108 -2.90 13.32 0.31
CA ILE A 108 -4.08 14.14 0.05
C ILE A 108 -4.59 14.75 1.36
N ALA A 109 -4.67 13.97 2.43
CA ALA A 109 -5.16 14.45 3.72
C ALA A 109 -4.28 15.55 4.34
N ALA A 110 -2.96 15.49 4.08
CA ALA A 110 -2.01 16.46 4.59
C ALA A 110 -2.00 17.79 3.81
N PHE A 111 -2.23 17.75 2.50
CA PHE A 111 -2.00 18.91 1.64
C PHE A 111 -3.26 19.51 1.00
N VAL A 112 -4.37 18.78 0.95
CA VAL A 112 -5.56 19.18 0.18
C VAL A 112 -6.70 19.60 1.10
N ASN A 113 -7.18 20.83 0.95
CA ASN A 113 -8.32 21.37 1.69
C ASN A 113 -9.62 21.25 0.87
N PRO A 114 -10.80 21.32 1.53
CA PRO A 114 -12.06 21.37 0.81
C PRO A 114 -12.11 22.55 -0.20
N GLY A 115 -12.29 22.23 -1.47
CA GLY A 115 -12.33 23.20 -2.57
C GLY A 115 -11.05 23.31 -3.39
N ASP A 116 -9.93 22.72 -2.94
CA ASP A 116 -8.71 22.62 -3.71
C ASP A 116 -8.89 21.70 -4.93
N LYS A 117 -8.10 21.93 -5.96
CA LYS A 117 -8.11 21.12 -7.18
C LYS A 117 -6.89 20.21 -7.19
N VAL A 118 -7.14 18.93 -7.37
CA VAL A 118 -6.10 17.91 -7.55
C VAL A 118 -6.12 17.47 -9.01
N LEU A 119 -4.95 17.47 -9.67
CA LEU A 119 -4.77 16.93 -11.00
C LEU A 119 -4.22 15.49 -10.87
N ILE A 120 -4.90 14.54 -11.51
CA ILE A 120 -4.53 13.13 -11.56
C ILE A 120 -4.36 12.68 -13.00
#